data_060f67edb3923aad6e666abc31b3debe
#
_entry.id   060f67edb3923aad6e666abc31b3debe
#
_cell.length_a   1.000
_cell.length_b   1.000
_cell.length_c   1.000
_cell.angle_alpha   90.00
_cell.angle_beta   90.00
_cell.angle_gamma   90.00
#
_symmetry.space_group_name_H-M   'P 1'
#
loop_
_entity.id
_entity.type
_entity.pdbx_description
1 polymer ?
#
loop_
_entity_poly.entity_id
_entity_poly.type
_entity_poly.pdbx_seq_one_letter_code
_entity_poly.pdbx_strand_id
1 'polypeptide(L)' 'MGDIMDFGKQVKYVRLQLHLSQTDFGNLLGVNFTTVNRWENGKTDPSFKALRAFERVCKENNIELPKEIS' A
#
# COMPACT_ATOMS: atom_id res chain seq x y z
N MET A 1 -10.76 17.90 12.04
CA MET A 1 -10.31 17.66 10.72
C MET A 1 -9.97 16.19 10.49
N GLY A 2 -10.58 15.58 9.54
CA GLY A 2 -10.29 14.21 9.24
C GLY A 2 -9.07 14.12 8.34
N ASP A 3 -8.34 13.05 8.47
CA ASP A 3 -7.17 12.82 7.66
C ASP A 3 -7.42 11.66 6.73
N ILE A 4 -7.18 11.89 5.47
CA ILE A 4 -7.22 10.83 4.52
C ILE A 4 -5.96 10.00 4.74
N MET A 5 -6.12 8.70 4.80
CA MET A 5 -4.99 7.81 4.96
C MET A 5 -4.06 7.98 3.77
N ASP A 6 -2.82 8.36 4.00
CA ASP A 6 -1.88 8.55 2.91
C ASP A 6 -1.46 7.19 2.33
N PHE A 7 -0.77 7.23 1.20
CA PHE A 7 -0.44 6.00 0.49
C PHE A 7 0.42 5.05 1.33
N GLY A 8 1.37 5.59 2.07
CA GLY A 8 2.22 4.76 2.93
C GLY A 8 1.41 3.98 3.95
N LYS A 9 0.46 4.66 4.58
CA LYS A 9 -0.39 4.00 5.55
C LYS A 9 -1.29 2.98 4.89
N GLN A 10 -1.78 3.28 3.68
CA GLN A 10 -2.61 2.34 2.93
C GLN A 10 -1.81 1.07 2.61
N VAL A 11 -0.58 1.24 2.16
CA VAL A 11 0.28 0.12 1.83
C VAL A 11 0.49 -0.77 3.05
N LYS A 12 0.83 -0.16 4.16
CA LYS A 12 1.06 -0.92 5.38
C LYS A 12 -0.20 -1.65 5.83
N TYR A 13 -1.34 -0.97 5.76
CA TYR A 13 -2.61 -1.58 6.14
C TYR A 13 -2.89 -2.83 5.31
N VAL A 14 -2.81 -2.69 3.98
CA VAL A 14 -3.11 -3.81 3.09
C VAL A 14 -2.09 -4.93 3.29
N ARG A 15 -0.83 -4.58 3.40
CA ARG A 15 0.22 -5.57 3.61
C ARG A 15 -0.04 -6.41 4.86
N LEU A 16 -0.41 -5.74 5.94
CA LEU A 16 -0.68 -6.45 7.20
C LEU A 16 -1.96 -7.28 7.12
N GLN A 17 -2.95 -6.81 6.38
CA GLN A 17 -4.16 -7.60 6.17
C GLN A 17 -3.85 -8.90 5.44
N LEU A 18 -2.86 -8.88 4.56
CA LEU A 18 -2.46 -10.04 3.80
C LEU A 18 -1.38 -10.86 4.50
N HIS A 19 -0.92 -10.40 5.67
CA HIS A 19 0.12 -11.09 6.45
C HIS A 19 1.41 -11.24 5.67
N LEU A 20 1.78 -10.20 4.93
CA LEU A 20 2.97 -10.25 4.08
C LEU A 20 4.08 -9.35 4.62
N SER A 21 5.32 -9.76 4.36
CA SER A 21 6.47 -8.90 4.60
C SER A 21 6.51 -7.81 3.53
N GLN A 22 7.36 -6.81 3.75
CA GLN A 22 7.55 -5.78 2.74
C GLN A 22 8.10 -6.37 1.45
N THR A 23 8.99 -7.35 1.57
CA THR A 23 9.54 -8.02 0.40
C THR A 23 8.46 -8.75 -0.39
N ASP A 24 7.65 -9.54 0.30
CA ASP A 24 6.60 -10.30 -0.37
C ASP A 24 5.56 -9.38 -0.99
N PHE A 25 5.20 -8.32 -0.27
CA PHE A 25 4.24 -7.37 -0.82
C PHE A 25 4.80 -6.69 -2.06
N GLY A 26 6.08 -6.32 -2.00
CA GLY A 26 6.74 -5.74 -3.17
C GLY A 26 6.70 -6.67 -4.37
N ASN A 27 6.88 -7.97 -4.14
CA ASN A 27 6.82 -8.94 -5.23
C ASN A 27 5.45 -8.95 -5.88
N LEU A 28 4.38 -8.79 -5.11
CA LEU A 28 3.04 -8.70 -5.69
C LEU A 28 2.87 -7.50 -6.59
N LEU A 29 3.54 -6.41 -6.26
CA LEU A 29 3.38 -5.16 -7.00
C LEU A 29 4.46 -4.96 -8.06
N GLY A 30 5.44 -5.86 -8.10
CA GLY A 30 6.53 -5.73 -9.05
C GLY A 30 7.56 -4.68 -8.65
N VAL A 31 7.70 -4.42 -7.36
CA VAL A 31 8.70 -3.48 -6.85
C VAL A 31 9.52 -4.17 -5.77
N ASN A 32 10.66 -3.57 -5.42
CA ASN A 32 11.49 -4.19 -4.42
C ASN A 32 11.12 -3.71 -3.01
N PHE A 33 11.71 -4.37 -2.04
CA PHE A 33 11.48 -4.06 -0.63
C PHE A 33 11.81 -2.60 -0.29
N THR A 34 12.87 -2.06 -0.86
CA THR A 34 13.26 -0.68 -0.57
C THR A 34 12.14 0.29 -0.95
N THR A 35 11.50 0.04 -2.09
CA THR A 35 10.40 0.88 -2.55
C THR A 35 9.22 0.81 -1.59
N VAL A 36 8.84 -0.39 -1.16
CA VAL A 36 7.74 -0.53 -0.21
C VAL A 36 8.07 0.18 1.10
N ASN A 37 9.30 0.01 1.57
CA ASN A 37 9.74 0.63 2.80
C ASN A 37 9.65 2.16 2.71
N ARG A 38 10.07 2.72 1.59
CA ARG A 38 10.02 4.16 1.39
C ARG A 38 8.59 4.68 1.36
N TRP A 39 7.70 3.93 0.73
CA TRP A 39 6.29 4.32 0.73
C TRP A 39 5.75 4.36 2.16
N GLU A 40 6.04 3.33 2.94
CA GLU A 40 5.50 3.23 4.30
C GLU A 40 6.06 4.30 5.21
N ASN A 41 7.25 4.78 4.90
CA ASN A 41 7.86 5.86 5.68
C ASN A 41 7.57 7.24 5.12
N GLY A 42 6.73 7.33 4.11
CA GLY A 42 6.35 8.61 3.55
C GLY A 42 7.45 9.31 2.78
N LYS A 43 8.46 8.56 2.32
CA LYS A 43 9.61 9.16 1.63
C LYS A 43 9.37 9.37 0.15
N THR A 44 8.55 8.57 -0.48
CA THR A 44 8.29 8.67 -1.91
C THR A 44 6.82 8.39 -2.18
N ASP A 45 6.35 8.88 -3.29
CA ASP A 45 5.01 8.60 -3.79
C ASP A 45 5.07 7.45 -4.79
N PRO A 46 3.98 6.72 -5.00
CA PRO A 46 3.98 5.63 -5.96
C PRO A 46 3.96 6.18 -7.38
N SER A 47 4.57 5.41 -8.29
CA SER A 47 4.37 5.68 -9.70
C SER A 47 2.93 5.32 -10.04
N PHE A 48 2.47 5.81 -11.19
CA PHE A 48 1.12 5.50 -11.64
C PHE A 48 0.94 3.99 -11.81
N LYS A 49 1.95 3.34 -12.37
CA LYS A 49 1.92 1.90 -12.56
C LYS A 49 1.81 1.14 -11.23
N ALA A 50 2.59 1.58 -10.23
CA ALA A 50 2.56 0.94 -8.93
C ALA A 50 1.21 1.15 -8.24
N LEU A 51 0.64 2.34 -8.38
CA LEU A 51 -0.65 2.62 -7.79
C LEU A 51 -1.72 1.72 -8.38
N ARG A 52 -1.69 1.51 -9.69
CA ARG A 52 -2.67 0.63 -10.32
C ARG A 52 -2.49 -0.82 -9.88
N ALA A 53 -1.25 -1.26 -9.72
CA ALA A 53 -1.00 -2.61 -9.22
C ALA A 53 -1.52 -2.76 -7.79
N PHE A 54 -1.33 -1.73 -6.98
CA PHE A 54 -1.82 -1.73 -5.61
C PHE A 54 -3.34 -1.84 -5.58
N GLU A 55 -4.01 -1.05 -6.41
CA GLU A 55 -5.47 -1.09 -6.46
C GLU A 55 -5.98 -2.46 -6.90
N ARG A 56 -5.28 -3.08 -7.84
CA ARG A 56 -5.64 -4.41 -8.29
C ARG A 56 -5.51 -5.45 -7.18
N VAL A 57 -4.43 -5.38 -6.41
CA VAL A 57 -4.24 -6.29 -5.29
C VAL A 57 -5.36 -6.13 -4.27
N CYS A 58 -5.73 -4.90 -3.97
CA CYS A 58 -6.82 -4.65 -3.03
C CYS A 58 -8.12 -5.26 -3.54
N LYS A 59 -8.41 -5.05 -4.82
CA LYS A 59 -9.64 -5.55 -5.41
C LYS A 59 -9.67 -7.07 -5.44
N GLU A 60 -8.56 -7.69 -5.82
CA GLU A 60 -8.50 -9.15 -5.92
C GLU A 60 -8.63 -9.84 -4.57
N ASN A 61 -8.27 -9.14 -3.50
CA ASN A 61 -8.31 -9.70 -2.16
C ASN A 61 -9.47 -9.15 -1.34
N ASN A 62 -10.37 -8.41 -1.98
CA ASN A 62 -11.55 -7.85 -1.32
C ASN A 62 -11.20 -6.99 -0.10
N ILE A 63 -10.12 -6.23 -0.21
CA ILE A 63 -9.69 -5.37 0.88
C ILE A 63 -10.22 -3.97 0.63
N GLU A 64 -10.99 -3.48 1.58
CA GLU A 64 -11.44 -2.09 1.54
C GLU A 64 -10.55 -1.27 2.43
N LEU A 65 -10.05 -0.18 1.90
CA LEU A 65 -9.25 0.72 2.71
C LEU A 65 -10.15 1.46 3.68
N PRO A 66 -9.69 1.64 4.92
CA PRO A 66 -10.49 2.40 5.87
C PRO A 66 -10.71 3.80 5.32
N LYS A 67 -11.94 4.26 5.47
CA LYS A 67 -12.21 5.63 5.11
C LYS A 67 -11.64 6.53 6.17
N GLU A 68 -11.38 7.75 5.76
CA GLU A 68 -10.88 8.71 6.68
C GLU A 68 -11.84 8.89 7.84
N ILE A 69 -11.26 9.02 9.01
CA ILE A 69 -12.02 9.16 10.24
C ILE A 69 -11.85 10.58 10.73
N SER A 70 -12.93 11.25 10.87
CA SER A 70 -12.87 12.64 11.36
C SER A 70 -12.72 12.68 12.85
#